data_cd7bdd6e3af705b49e47c07f6201ed89
#
_entry.id   cd7bdd6e3af705b49e47c07f6201ed89
#
_cell.length_a   1.000
_cell.length_b   1.000
_cell.length_c   1.000
_cell.angle_alpha   90.00
_cell.angle_beta   90.00
_cell.angle_gamma   90.00
#
_symmetry.space_group_name_H-M   'P 1'
#
loop_
_entity.id
_entity.type
_entity.pdbx_description
1 polymer ?
#
loop_
_entity_poly.entity_id
_entity_poly.type
_entity_poly.pdbx_seq_one_letter_code
_entity_poly.pdbx_strand_id
1 'polypeptide(L)'
;MSAPGFLNGLTALANATTNCFPMILISGSSEREIVDLQQGDYEEMDQLAIAKPLCKAAFRVLHAADIGIGVARAIRAAVPGRPGGVYLDLPGKLFPQVMDAESGARSLVKVIDPAPPQRPAPAAVTRALNLLKGARRPLIVLGKGAAYAQVDDQIRSLVEKTGIPFLPMSMAKG
;
A
#
# COMPACT_ATOMS: atom_id res chain seq x y z
N MET A 1 6.48 0.37 20.15
CA MET A 1 5.53 -0.12 21.16
C MET A 1 4.83 -1.31 20.56
N SER A 2 4.80 -2.45 21.25
CA SER A 2 4.17 -3.68 20.78
C SER A 2 2.64 -3.63 20.81
N ALA A 3 1.95 -4.59 21.34
CA ALA A 3 0.52 -4.77 21.18
C ALA A 3 -0.38 -3.53 21.32
N PRO A 4 -0.33 -2.69 22.37
CA PRO A 4 -1.23 -1.54 22.46
C PRO A 4 -1.01 -0.49 21.35
N GLY A 5 0.25 -0.24 21.02
CA GLY A 5 0.59 0.70 19.94
C GLY A 5 0.19 0.16 18.56
N PHE A 6 0.37 -1.12 18.34
CA PHE A 6 -0.09 -1.79 17.14
C PHE A 6 -1.61 -1.70 16.99
N LEU A 7 -2.38 -2.05 18.03
CA LEU A 7 -3.84 -1.99 18.00
C LEU A 7 -4.36 -0.59 17.67
N ASN A 8 -3.75 0.45 18.24
CA ASN A 8 -4.11 1.84 17.92
C ASN A 8 -3.83 2.20 16.45
N GLY A 9 -2.81 1.59 15.84
CA GLY A 9 -2.48 1.80 14.43
C GLY A 9 -3.43 1.10 13.45
N LEU A 10 -4.17 0.09 13.89
CA LEU A 10 -5.02 -0.72 13.00
C LEU A 10 -6.14 0.07 12.33
N THR A 11 -6.73 1.03 13.01
CA THR A 11 -7.75 1.91 12.43
C THR A 11 -7.19 2.67 11.23
N ALA A 12 -5.98 3.23 11.37
CA ALA A 12 -5.32 3.93 10.27
C ALA A 12 -4.96 2.97 9.13
N LEU A 13 -4.47 1.75 9.45
CA LEU A 13 -4.12 0.72 8.47
C LEU A 13 -5.34 0.27 7.65
N ALA A 14 -6.45 -0.02 8.32
CA ALA A 14 -7.70 -0.42 7.68
C ALA A 14 -8.27 0.72 6.81
N ASN A 15 -8.24 1.96 7.31
CA ASN A 15 -8.67 3.14 6.58
C ASN A 15 -7.80 3.35 5.32
N ALA A 16 -6.48 3.25 5.44
CA ALA A 16 -5.56 3.35 4.31
C ALA A 16 -5.86 2.29 3.25
N THR A 17 -6.14 1.05 3.67
CA THR A 17 -6.47 -0.06 2.75
C THR A 17 -7.79 0.18 2.02
N THR A 18 -8.83 0.57 2.75
CA THR A 18 -10.15 0.84 2.18
C THR A 18 -10.14 2.04 1.24
N ASN A 19 -9.42 3.09 1.62
CA ASN A 19 -9.35 4.34 0.86
C ASN A 19 -8.19 4.40 -0.14
N CYS A 20 -7.46 3.30 -0.36
CA CYS A 20 -6.36 3.21 -1.33
C CYS A 20 -5.23 4.20 -1.04
N PHE A 21 -4.86 4.42 0.21
CA PHE A 21 -3.67 5.19 0.58
C PHE A 21 -2.48 4.25 0.77
N PRO A 22 -1.35 4.49 0.12
CA PRO A 22 -0.14 3.74 0.42
C PRO A 22 0.35 4.10 1.83
N MET A 23 0.39 3.11 2.71
CA MET A 23 0.81 3.27 4.09
C MET A 23 1.57 2.03 4.55
N ILE A 24 2.57 2.20 5.38
CA ILE A 24 3.25 1.10 6.07
C ILE A 24 3.11 1.32 7.57
N LEU A 25 2.50 0.37 8.25
CA LEU A 25 2.50 0.28 9.71
C LEU A 25 3.63 -0.64 10.13
N ILE A 26 4.57 -0.11 10.91
CA ILE A 26 5.69 -0.88 11.47
C ILE A 26 5.52 -0.92 12.98
N SER A 27 5.58 -2.12 13.57
CA SER A 27 5.60 -2.25 15.02
C SER A 27 6.48 -3.40 15.49
N GLY A 28 6.94 -3.33 16.73
CA GLY A 28 7.46 -4.48 17.45
C GLY A 28 6.34 -5.48 17.76
N SER A 29 6.72 -6.71 18.00
CA SER A 29 5.81 -7.76 18.45
C SER A 29 6.50 -8.69 19.44
N SER A 30 5.73 -9.50 20.17
CA SER A 30 6.24 -10.60 20.96
C SER A 30 6.99 -11.60 20.11
N GLU A 31 7.89 -12.34 20.72
CA GLU A 31 8.69 -13.34 20.04
C GLU A 31 7.81 -14.46 19.49
N ARG A 32 8.18 -14.95 18.32
CA ARG A 32 7.39 -15.96 17.63
C ARG A 32 7.21 -17.23 18.48
N GLU A 33 8.26 -17.68 19.15
CA GLU A 33 8.21 -18.86 20.00
C GLU A 33 7.21 -18.71 21.14
N ILE A 34 7.09 -17.51 21.70
CA ILE A 34 6.12 -17.22 22.76
C ILE A 34 4.70 -17.25 22.19
N VAL A 35 4.46 -16.56 21.08
CA VAL A 35 3.14 -16.49 20.44
C VAL A 35 2.69 -17.86 19.93
N ASP A 36 3.57 -18.59 19.22
CA ASP A 36 3.23 -19.89 18.64
C ASP A 36 2.97 -20.96 19.71
N LEU A 37 3.62 -20.87 20.87
CA LEU A 37 3.49 -21.81 21.96
C LEU A 37 2.52 -21.36 23.07
N GLN A 38 2.01 -20.13 22.99
CA GLN A 38 1.10 -19.54 23.98
C GLN A 38 1.63 -19.61 25.41
N GLN A 39 2.89 -19.23 25.57
CA GLN A 39 3.58 -19.32 26.86
C GLN A 39 3.21 -18.21 27.84
N GLY A 40 2.48 -17.19 27.40
CA GLY A 40 2.07 -16.07 28.22
C GLY A 40 3.22 -15.07 28.44
N ASP A 41 3.33 -14.09 27.56
CA ASP A 41 4.23 -12.96 27.70
C ASP A 41 3.44 -11.68 27.89
N TYR A 42 4.10 -10.66 28.45
CA TYR A 42 3.51 -9.33 28.50
C TYR A 42 3.22 -8.82 27.08
N GLU A 43 1.97 -8.45 26.83
CA GLU A 43 1.50 -8.02 25.50
C GLU A 43 1.56 -9.12 24.41
N GLU A 44 1.52 -10.40 24.79
CA GLU A 44 1.45 -11.50 23.83
C GLU A 44 0.22 -11.35 22.90
N MET A 45 0.48 -11.32 21.62
CA MET A 45 -0.57 -11.21 20.59
C MET A 45 -0.04 -11.61 19.22
N ASP A 46 -0.79 -12.38 18.45
CA ASP A 46 -0.45 -12.62 17.04
C ASP A 46 -0.84 -11.41 16.17
N GLN A 47 0.00 -10.38 16.24
CA GLN A 47 -0.19 -9.13 15.52
C GLN A 47 -0.23 -9.34 14.01
N LEU A 48 0.54 -10.30 13.49
CA LEU A 48 0.57 -10.62 12.07
C LEU A 48 -0.78 -11.18 11.59
N ALA A 49 -1.36 -12.12 12.35
CA ALA A 49 -2.67 -12.68 12.02
C ALA A 49 -3.78 -11.63 12.10
N ILE A 50 -3.74 -10.77 13.11
CA ILE A 50 -4.72 -9.68 13.31
C ILE A 50 -4.63 -8.64 12.17
N ALA A 51 -3.43 -8.29 11.71
CA ALA A 51 -3.26 -7.32 10.64
C ALA A 51 -3.71 -7.82 9.26
N LYS A 52 -3.54 -9.11 8.96
CA LYS A 52 -3.80 -9.69 7.63
C LYS A 52 -5.15 -9.30 7.01
N PRO A 53 -6.29 -9.41 7.69
CA PRO A 53 -7.59 -9.05 7.10
C PRO A 53 -7.79 -7.54 6.91
N LEU A 54 -6.97 -6.70 7.53
CA LEU A 54 -7.11 -5.24 7.54
C LEU A 54 -6.17 -4.53 6.56
N CYS A 55 -5.24 -5.26 5.95
CA CYS A 55 -4.22 -4.67 5.10
C CYS A 55 -4.08 -5.41 3.77
N LYS A 56 -3.40 -4.75 2.83
CA LYS A 56 -3.09 -5.31 1.52
C LYS A 56 -2.07 -6.44 1.58
N ALA A 57 -1.11 -6.32 2.51
CA ALA A 57 -0.12 -7.34 2.79
C ALA A 57 0.43 -7.17 4.21
N ALA A 58 0.87 -8.28 4.81
CA ALA A 58 1.53 -8.30 6.11
C ALA A 58 2.77 -9.17 6.03
N PHE A 59 3.90 -8.67 6.51
CA PHE A 59 5.18 -9.34 6.48
C PHE A 59 5.82 -9.34 7.87
N ARG A 60 6.57 -10.38 8.19
CA ARG A 60 7.40 -10.47 9.39
C ARG A 60 8.87 -10.56 8.99
N VAL A 61 9.74 -9.86 9.71
CA VAL A 61 11.19 -9.90 9.55
C VAL A 61 11.76 -10.58 10.79
N LEU A 62 12.60 -11.60 10.62
CA LEU A 62 13.17 -12.39 11.71
C LEU A 62 14.67 -12.14 11.94
N HIS A 63 15.35 -11.57 10.96
CA HIS A 63 16.78 -11.30 11.01
C HIS A 63 17.08 -9.84 10.70
N ALA A 64 18.01 -9.24 11.44
CA ALA A 64 18.39 -7.84 11.23
C ALA A 64 18.87 -7.56 9.79
N ALA A 65 19.57 -8.52 9.17
CA ALA A 65 20.02 -8.40 7.78
C ALA A 65 18.86 -8.30 6.77
N ASP A 66 17.66 -8.74 7.14
CA ASP A 66 16.49 -8.73 6.25
C ASP A 66 15.59 -7.49 6.42
N ILE A 67 15.93 -6.57 7.34
CA ILE A 67 15.13 -5.34 7.55
C ILE A 67 15.04 -4.53 6.27
N GLY A 68 16.15 -4.32 5.58
CA GLY A 68 16.17 -3.53 4.34
C GLY A 68 15.28 -4.12 3.25
N ILE A 69 15.36 -5.42 3.02
CA ILE A 69 14.50 -6.10 2.03
C ILE A 69 13.03 -6.16 2.52
N GLY A 70 12.79 -6.30 3.82
CA GLY A 70 11.46 -6.25 4.42
C GLY A 70 10.76 -4.91 4.15
N VAL A 71 11.46 -3.81 4.37
CA VAL A 71 10.96 -2.46 4.06
C VAL A 71 10.73 -2.28 2.55
N ALA A 72 11.67 -2.71 1.72
CA ALA A 72 11.53 -2.63 0.27
C ALA A 72 10.30 -3.43 -0.24
N ARG A 73 10.06 -4.62 0.32
CA ARG A 73 8.84 -5.41 0.04
C ARG A 73 7.58 -4.68 0.47
N ALA A 74 7.59 -4.06 1.65
CA ALA A 74 6.45 -3.30 2.15
C ALA A 74 6.11 -2.12 1.23
N ILE A 75 7.10 -1.35 0.78
CA ILE A 75 6.91 -0.27 -0.19
C ILE A 75 6.33 -0.81 -1.50
N ARG A 76 6.93 -1.87 -2.06
CA ARG A 76 6.47 -2.51 -3.30
C ARG A 76 5.07 -3.12 -3.18
N ALA A 77 4.63 -3.48 -1.99
CA ALA A 77 3.27 -3.95 -1.77
C ALA A 77 2.28 -2.79 -1.58
N ALA A 78 2.67 -1.71 -0.91
CA ALA A 78 1.77 -0.60 -0.59
C ALA A 78 1.35 0.21 -1.82
N VAL A 79 2.28 0.48 -2.75
CA VAL A 79 2.12 1.48 -3.81
C VAL A 79 1.43 0.97 -5.07
N PRO A 80 1.83 -0.16 -5.73
CA PRO A 80 1.36 -0.52 -7.07
C PRO A 80 -0.09 -1.01 -7.11
N GLY A 81 -0.67 -0.95 -8.29
CA GLY A 81 -2.05 -1.36 -8.53
C GLY A 81 -3.04 -0.51 -7.74
N ARG A 82 -3.89 -1.15 -6.93
CA ARG A 82 -4.68 -0.44 -5.92
C ARG A 82 -3.80 -0.20 -4.69
N PRO A 83 -3.38 1.02 -4.37
CA PRO A 83 -2.60 1.29 -3.16
C PRO A 83 -3.33 0.89 -1.88
N GLY A 84 -2.59 0.64 -0.82
CA GLY A 84 -3.22 0.24 0.45
C GLY A 84 -2.22 0.11 1.58
N GLY A 85 -2.74 -0.14 2.78
CA GLY A 85 -1.94 -0.34 3.97
C GLY A 85 -1.16 -1.67 3.95
N VAL A 86 0.05 -1.65 4.46
CA VAL A 86 0.91 -2.83 4.63
C VAL A 86 1.40 -2.86 6.08
N TYR A 87 1.42 -4.02 6.67
CA TYR A 87 1.95 -4.22 8.01
C TYR A 87 3.33 -4.89 7.96
N LEU A 88 4.29 -4.33 8.68
CA LEU A 88 5.63 -4.90 8.86
C LEU A 88 5.87 -5.19 10.34
N ASP A 89 6.01 -6.46 10.64
CA ASP A 89 6.14 -7.01 11.99
C ASP A 89 7.61 -7.29 12.31
N LEU A 90 8.10 -6.72 13.42
CA LEU A 90 9.47 -6.82 13.89
C LEU A 90 9.50 -7.45 15.30
N PRO A 91 9.63 -8.79 15.42
CA PRO A 91 9.68 -9.46 16.72
C PRO A 91 10.82 -8.99 17.62
N GLY A 92 10.64 -9.06 18.95
CA GLY A 92 11.57 -8.57 19.97
C GLY A 92 13.01 -9.06 19.81
N LYS A 93 13.22 -10.33 19.48
CA LYS A 93 14.55 -10.94 19.22
C LYS A 93 15.33 -10.31 18.06
N LEU A 94 14.66 -9.49 17.23
CA LEU A 94 15.33 -8.79 16.14
C LEU A 94 16.24 -7.66 16.65
N PHE A 95 15.80 -6.93 17.68
CA PHE A 95 16.46 -5.70 18.12
C PHE A 95 17.85 -5.89 18.75
N PRO A 96 18.13 -6.97 19.50
CA PRO A 96 19.47 -7.21 20.04
C PRO A 96 20.46 -7.81 19.02
N GLN A 97 20.02 -8.11 17.78
CA GLN A 97 20.91 -8.64 16.76
C GLN A 97 21.90 -7.57 16.30
N VAL A 98 23.17 -7.95 16.25
CA VAL A 98 24.27 -7.07 15.83
C VAL A 98 24.82 -7.55 14.49
N MET A 99 25.11 -6.63 13.60
CA MET A 99 25.84 -6.88 12.37
C MET A 99 26.96 -5.84 12.18
N ASP A 100 27.97 -6.15 11.40
CA ASP A 100 28.97 -5.17 11.03
C ASP A 100 28.38 -4.10 10.10
N ALA A 101 29.02 -2.91 10.09
CA ALA A 101 28.50 -1.75 9.35
C ALA A 101 28.43 -1.99 7.83
N GLU A 102 29.36 -2.77 7.28
CA GLU A 102 29.42 -3.06 5.84
C GLU A 102 28.26 -4.00 5.44
N SER A 103 28.01 -5.05 6.20
CA SER A 103 26.86 -5.93 6.02
C SER A 103 25.54 -5.18 6.19
N GLY A 104 25.45 -4.28 7.15
CA GLY A 104 24.31 -3.40 7.35
C GLY A 104 24.04 -2.52 6.13
N ALA A 105 25.07 -1.87 5.60
CA ALA A 105 24.96 -1.04 4.40
C ALA A 105 24.54 -1.85 3.16
N ARG A 106 25.10 -3.06 2.98
CA ARG A 106 24.73 -3.96 1.87
C ARG A 106 23.29 -4.48 1.98
N SER A 107 22.73 -4.57 3.18
CA SER A 107 21.35 -5.02 3.39
C SER A 107 20.30 -4.00 2.96
N LEU A 108 20.68 -2.73 2.78
CA LEU A 108 19.77 -1.67 2.36
C LEU A 108 19.41 -1.82 0.88
N VAL A 109 18.13 -1.96 0.60
CA VAL A 109 17.60 -2.12 -0.75
C VAL A 109 16.91 -0.84 -1.19
N LYS A 110 17.42 -0.21 -2.25
CA LYS A 110 16.76 0.93 -2.88
C LYS A 110 15.56 0.47 -3.70
N VAL A 111 14.39 1.00 -3.39
CA VAL A 111 13.20 0.80 -4.23
C VAL A 111 13.20 1.86 -5.33
N ILE A 112 13.25 1.41 -6.57
CA ILE A 112 13.20 2.27 -7.75
C ILE A 112 11.86 2.03 -8.44
N ASP A 113 11.13 3.11 -8.70
CA ASP A 113 9.84 3.10 -9.39
C ASP A 113 8.89 1.98 -8.91
N PRO A 114 8.35 2.07 -7.68
CA PRO A 114 7.54 1.00 -7.10
C PRO A 114 6.20 0.77 -7.82
N ALA A 115 5.76 1.72 -8.65
CA ALA A 115 4.51 1.66 -9.40
C ALA A 115 4.68 2.22 -10.82
N PRO A 116 5.40 1.51 -11.71
CA PRO A 116 5.59 1.97 -13.07
C PRO A 116 4.25 2.11 -13.79
N PRO A 117 4.06 3.16 -14.62
CA PRO A 117 2.82 3.39 -15.34
C PRO A 117 2.51 2.23 -16.30
N GLN A 118 1.32 1.66 -16.19
CA GLN A 118 0.85 0.62 -17.10
C GLN A 118 -0.04 1.24 -18.18
N ARG A 119 0.36 1.12 -19.43
CA ARG A 119 -0.44 1.58 -20.56
C ARG A 119 -1.49 0.53 -20.94
N PRO A 120 -2.76 0.92 -21.15
CA PRO A 120 -3.78 0.01 -21.66
C PRO A 120 -3.46 -0.43 -23.10
N ALA A 121 -3.93 -1.60 -23.49
CA ALA A 121 -3.81 -2.06 -24.87
C ALA A 121 -4.54 -1.07 -25.81
N PRO A 122 -3.96 -0.69 -26.96
CA PRO A 122 -4.58 0.25 -27.90
C PRO A 122 -6.00 -0.14 -28.32
N ALA A 123 -6.25 -1.44 -28.51
CA ALA A 123 -7.58 -1.96 -28.83
C ALA A 123 -8.61 -1.72 -27.72
N ALA A 124 -8.21 -1.73 -26.45
CA ALA A 124 -9.10 -1.41 -25.33
C ALA A 124 -9.46 0.08 -25.31
N VAL A 125 -8.51 0.95 -25.60
CA VAL A 125 -8.74 2.40 -25.74
C VAL A 125 -9.71 2.68 -26.88
N THR A 126 -9.50 2.06 -28.05
CA THR A 126 -10.39 2.20 -29.21
C THR A 126 -11.81 1.77 -28.90
N ARG A 127 -12.01 0.62 -28.20
CA ARG A 127 -13.34 0.17 -27.79
C ARG A 127 -14.02 1.18 -26.86
N ALA A 128 -13.29 1.70 -25.87
CA ALA A 128 -13.82 2.70 -24.94
C ALA A 128 -14.25 3.98 -25.66
N LEU A 129 -13.43 4.48 -26.59
CA LEU A 129 -13.76 5.66 -27.39
C LEU A 129 -14.98 5.44 -28.29
N ASN A 130 -15.13 4.27 -28.89
CA ASN A 130 -16.29 3.94 -29.71
C ASN A 130 -17.58 3.89 -28.89
N LEU A 131 -17.52 3.35 -27.66
CA LEU A 131 -18.65 3.38 -26.73
C LEU A 131 -19.05 4.81 -26.35
N LEU A 132 -18.08 5.66 -26.05
CA LEU A 132 -18.32 7.07 -25.74
C LEU A 132 -18.94 7.83 -26.91
N LYS A 133 -18.44 7.61 -28.14
CA LYS A 133 -18.99 8.21 -29.34
C LYS A 133 -20.42 7.80 -29.64
N GLY A 134 -20.80 6.57 -29.33
CA GLY A 134 -22.17 6.06 -29.51
C GLY A 134 -23.12 6.40 -28.37
N ALA A 135 -22.64 6.94 -27.26
CA ALA A 135 -23.47 7.22 -26.10
C ALA A 135 -24.35 8.47 -26.30
N ARG A 136 -25.63 8.36 -25.96
CA ARG A 136 -26.58 9.48 -26.03
C ARG A 136 -26.41 10.49 -24.88
N ARG A 137 -26.01 10.03 -23.71
CA ARG A 137 -25.86 10.82 -22.49
C ARG A 137 -24.60 10.37 -21.72
N PRO A 138 -23.41 10.59 -22.25
CA PRO A 138 -22.20 10.20 -21.57
C PRO A 138 -21.98 11.08 -20.33
N LEU A 139 -21.43 10.50 -19.26
CA LEU A 139 -21.00 11.18 -18.04
C LEU A 139 -19.65 10.60 -17.64
N ILE A 140 -18.68 11.46 -17.35
CA ILE A 140 -17.38 11.06 -16.79
C ILE A 140 -17.44 11.18 -15.28
N VAL A 141 -17.25 10.07 -14.56
CA VAL A 141 -17.08 10.07 -13.11
C VAL A 141 -15.60 9.92 -12.79
N LEU A 142 -15.00 10.95 -12.19
CA LEU A 142 -13.60 10.96 -11.83
C LEU A 142 -13.44 10.42 -10.42
N GLY A 143 -12.73 9.32 -10.28
CA GLY A 143 -12.40 8.70 -9.01
C GLY A 143 -10.93 8.89 -8.62
N LYS A 144 -10.54 8.31 -7.51
CA LYS A 144 -9.18 8.37 -6.97
C LYS A 144 -8.10 7.88 -7.96
N GLY A 145 -8.43 6.95 -8.85
CA GLY A 145 -7.50 6.48 -9.88
C GLY A 145 -7.02 7.61 -10.81
N ALA A 146 -7.90 8.55 -11.16
CA ALA A 146 -7.53 9.72 -11.95
C ALA A 146 -6.56 10.63 -11.17
N ALA A 147 -6.84 10.88 -9.87
CA ALA A 147 -5.96 11.68 -9.02
C ALA A 147 -4.57 11.02 -8.85
N TYR A 148 -4.50 9.71 -8.65
CA TYR A 148 -3.22 9.01 -8.55
C TYR A 148 -2.42 9.00 -9.86
N ALA A 149 -3.11 9.01 -10.99
CA ALA A 149 -2.46 9.06 -12.29
C ALA A 149 -1.90 10.44 -12.64
N GLN A 150 -2.30 11.49 -11.91
CA GLN A 150 -1.86 12.89 -12.15
C GLN A 150 -2.04 13.32 -13.63
N VAL A 151 -3.21 13.02 -14.20
CA VAL A 151 -3.53 13.27 -15.60
C VAL A 151 -4.55 14.41 -15.79
N ASP A 152 -4.49 15.39 -14.93
CA ASP A 152 -5.45 16.51 -14.87
C ASP A 152 -5.57 17.24 -16.19
N ASP A 153 -4.45 17.57 -16.83
CA ASP A 153 -4.43 18.28 -18.12
C ASP A 153 -5.04 17.45 -19.26
N GLN A 154 -4.79 16.13 -19.26
CA GLN A 154 -5.37 15.21 -20.25
C GLN A 154 -6.88 15.08 -20.05
N ILE A 155 -7.35 15.02 -18.81
CA ILE A 155 -8.79 14.99 -18.50
C ILE A 155 -9.44 16.30 -18.89
N ARG A 156 -8.84 17.44 -18.56
CA ARG A 156 -9.33 18.77 -18.98
C ARG A 156 -9.46 18.84 -20.49
N SER A 157 -8.40 18.48 -21.20
CA SER A 157 -8.41 18.45 -22.67
C SER A 157 -9.49 17.53 -23.24
N LEU A 158 -9.74 16.38 -22.62
CA LEU A 158 -10.80 15.47 -23.04
C LEU A 158 -12.18 16.12 -22.85
N VAL A 159 -12.44 16.71 -21.70
CA VAL A 159 -13.72 17.37 -21.39
C VAL A 159 -13.96 18.58 -22.32
N GLU A 160 -12.96 19.43 -22.51
CA GLU A 160 -13.06 20.60 -23.38
C GLU A 160 -13.31 20.22 -24.85
N LYS A 161 -12.66 19.16 -25.34
CA LYS A 161 -12.84 18.69 -26.73
C LYS A 161 -14.16 17.97 -26.98
N THR A 162 -14.70 17.32 -25.95
CA THR A 162 -15.89 16.48 -26.14
C THR A 162 -17.17 17.10 -25.63
N GLY A 163 -17.09 18.10 -24.75
CA GLY A 163 -18.23 18.68 -24.06
C GLY A 163 -18.95 17.70 -23.13
N ILE A 164 -18.35 16.53 -22.83
CA ILE A 164 -18.96 15.53 -21.93
C ILE A 164 -18.94 16.07 -20.50
N PRO A 165 -20.08 16.11 -19.81
CA PRO A 165 -20.13 16.52 -18.41
C PRO A 165 -19.34 15.55 -17.53
N PHE A 166 -18.74 16.07 -16.44
CA PHE A 166 -17.99 15.27 -15.50
C PHE A 166 -18.40 15.53 -14.06
N LEU A 167 -18.20 14.53 -13.20
CA LEU A 167 -18.45 14.60 -11.77
C LEU A 167 -17.19 14.12 -11.03
N PRO A 168 -16.48 15.00 -10.31
CA PRO A 168 -15.37 14.56 -9.46
C PRO A 168 -15.91 14.01 -8.13
N MET A 169 -15.48 12.80 -7.78
CA MET A 169 -15.68 12.26 -6.45
C MET A 169 -14.81 13.02 -5.43
N SER A 170 -15.16 12.98 -4.13
CA SER A 170 -14.47 13.73 -3.08
C SER A 170 -12.95 13.59 -3.08
N MET A 171 -12.45 12.41 -3.44
CA MET A 171 -11.01 12.11 -3.47
C MET A 171 -10.35 12.42 -4.83
N ALA A 172 -11.07 12.99 -5.77
CA ALA A 172 -10.59 13.43 -7.07
C ALA A 172 -10.82 14.93 -7.30
N LYS A 173 -11.17 15.67 -6.25
CA LYS A 173 -11.09 17.13 -6.25
C LYS A 173 -9.65 17.51 -5.94
N GLY A 174 -8.95 18.05 -6.92
CA GLY A 174 -7.62 18.62 -6.79
C GLY A 174 -7.69 20.11 -6.54
#